data_bce5e2d619463cec7135ae8da583277f
#
_entry.id   bce5e2d619463cec7135ae8da583277f
#
_cell.length_a   1.000
_cell.length_b   1.000
_cell.length_c   1.000
_cell.angle_alpha   90.00
_cell.angle_beta   90.00
_cell.angle_gamma   90.00
#
_symmetry.space_group_name_H-M   'P 1'
#
loop_
_entity.id
_entity.type
_entity.pdbx_description
1 polymer ?
#
loop_
_entity_poly.entity_id
_entity_poly.type
_entity_poly.pdbx_seq_one_letter_code
_entity_poly.pdbx_strand_id
1 'polypeptide(L)'
;ERLRTEAGGRGSFAAIFRGPLLRTTLFASLLATGVQGGYYALFTWLPTYLKTARGLSVIGTGGYLFFLITGAFAGYVAGGHITDRLGRKKTFALFAVASALLIVGYTAVPAGANTAILFLGFPLGFCASAIFSGFGSYLAELYPAHVRGTGKGFTYNFGRGVGALFPAGIGFAAQTMGVGGAMVFAAAAYGIAVLALFGLPETVGRELD
;
A
#
# COMPACT_ATOMS: atom_id res chain seq x y z
N GLU A 1 -14.14 -36.75 -19.39
CA GLU A 1 -12.87 -37.29 -18.83
C GLU A 1 -11.65 -36.54 -19.36
N ARG A 2 -11.57 -36.14 -20.64
CA ARG A 2 -10.48 -35.33 -21.22
C ARG A 2 -10.39 -33.94 -20.60
N LEU A 3 -11.49 -33.28 -20.29
CA LEU A 3 -11.49 -31.95 -19.64
C LEU A 3 -10.95 -31.97 -18.18
N ARG A 4 -10.94 -33.14 -17.54
CA ARG A 4 -10.36 -33.35 -16.22
C ARG A 4 -8.84 -33.53 -16.24
N THR A 5 -8.31 -33.99 -17.36
CA THR A 5 -6.86 -34.25 -17.52
C THR A 5 -6.08 -32.97 -17.86
N GLU A 6 -6.71 -32.00 -18.53
CA GLU A 6 -6.10 -30.69 -18.83
C GLU A 6 -6.13 -29.72 -17.64
N ALA A 7 -6.99 -29.95 -16.64
CA ALA A 7 -6.98 -29.24 -15.36
C ALA A 7 -5.86 -29.69 -14.38
N GLY A 8 -5.01 -30.62 -14.80
CA GLY A 8 -4.02 -31.34 -14.00
C GLY A 8 -2.68 -30.62 -13.74
N GLY A 9 -2.54 -29.39 -14.12
CA GLY A 9 -1.37 -28.58 -13.76
C GLY A 9 -1.63 -27.67 -12.55
N ARG A 10 -1.99 -28.21 -11.37
CA ARG A 10 -1.89 -27.45 -10.12
C ARG A 10 -0.43 -27.06 -9.95
N GLY A 11 -0.09 -25.81 -10.33
CA GLY A 11 1.23 -25.27 -10.13
C GLY A 11 1.63 -25.49 -8.67
N SER A 12 2.67 -26.27 -8.44
CA SER A 12 3.16 -26.54 -7.09
C SER A 12 3.41 -25.20 -6.39
N PHE A 13 2.94 -25.05 -5.15
CA PHE A 13 3.25 -23.87 -4.30
C PHE A 13 4.76 -23.56 -4.32
N ALA A 14 5.61 -24.60 -4.33
CA ALA A 14 7.05 -24.45 -4.43
C ALA A 14 7.53 -23.84 -5.76
N ALA A 15 6.72 -23.84 -6.81
CA ALA A 15 7.12 -23.31 -8.12
C ALA A 15 7.35 -21.79 -8.09
N ILE A 16 6.61 -21.05 -7.27
CA ILE A 16 6.78 -19.58 -7.14
C ILE A 16 8.10 -19.19 -6.47
N PHE A 17 8.79 -20.15 -5.84
CA PHE A 17 10.09 -19.96 -5.18
C PHE A 17 11.26 -20.52 -5.98
N ARG A 18 11.07 -20.91 -7.25
CA ARG A 18 12.11 -21.51 -8.09
C ARG A 18 12.43 -20.62 -9.29
N GLY A 19 13.70 -20.68 -9.70
CA GLY A 19 14.19 -19.99 -10.90
C GLY A 19 13.85 -18.48 -10.90
N PRO A 20 13.46 -17.93 -12.04
CA PRO A 20 13.17 -16.49 -12.16
C PRO A 20 11.98 -16.03 -11.32
N LEU A 21 11.04 -16.94 -10.97
CA LEU A 21 9.88 -16.60 -10.15
C LEU A 21 10.23 -16.28 -8.70
N LEU A 22 11.35 -16.82 -8.17
CA LEU A 22 11.82 -16.47 -6.82
C LEU A 22 12.03 -14.97 -6.69
N ARG A 23 12.74 -14.35 -7.65
CA ARG A 23 12.97 -12.89 -7.65
C ARG A 23 11.65 -12.13 -7.69
N THR A 24 10.75 -12.51 -8.59
CA THR A 24 9.43 -11.92 -8.70
C THR A 24 8.66 -12.03 -7.39
N THR A 25 8.63 -13.21 -6.78
CA THR A 25 7.91 -13.46 -5.53
C THR A 25 8.48 -12.64 -4.38
N LEU A 26 9.81 -12.53 -4.25
CA LEU A 26 10.44 -11.72 -3.20
C LEU A 26 10.10 -10.23 -3.35
N PHE A 27 10.30 -9.66 -4.55
CA PHE A 27 10.02 -8.24 -4.77
C PHE A 27 8.52 -7.91 -4.73
N ALA A 28 7.65 -8.79 -5.22
CA ALA A 28 6.21 -8.62 -5.10
C ALA A 28 5.73 -8.71 -3.64
N SER A 29 6.32 -9.58 -2.83
CA SER A 29 6.06 -9.66 -1.39
C SER A 29 6.53 -8.41 -0.64
N LEU A 30 7.70 -7.87 -0.99
CA LEU A 30 8.20 -6.61 -0.43
C LEU A 30 7.30 -5.42 -0.83
N LEU A 31 6.89 -5.37 -2.10
CA LEU A 31 5.94 -4.35 -2.57
C LEU A 31 4.63 -4.43 -1.77
N ALA A 32 4.08 -5.63 -1.62
CA ALA A 32 2.86 -5.85 -0.88
C ALA A 32 3.00 -5.49 0.61
N THR A 33 4.15 -5.80 1.21
CA THR A 33 4.47 -5.44 2.60
C THR A 33 4.54 -3.93 2.77
N GLY A 34 5.24 -3.22 1.89
CA GLY A 34 5.38 -1.78 1.97
C GLY A 34 4.07 -1.04 1.79
N VAL A 35 3.29 -1.41 0.77
CA VAL A 35 1.98 -0.79 0.49
C VAL A 35 1.00 -1.03 1.65
N GLN A 36 0.83 -2.27 2.07
CA GLN A 36 -0.13 -2.62 3.13
C GLN A 36 0.35 -2.15 4.50
N GLY A 37 1.66 -2.24 4.78
CA GLY A 37 2.25 -1.76 6.02
C GLY A 37 2.06 -0.26 6.21
N GLY A 38 2.35 0.53 5.17
CA GLY A 38 2.14 1.98 5.20
C GLY A 38 0.66 2.35 5.37
N TYR A 39 -0.22 1.66 4.65
CA TYR A 39 -1.66 1.86 4.75
C TYR A 39 -2.21 1.55 6.15
N TYR A 40 -1.90 0.37 6.69
CA TYR A 40 -2.35 -0.02 8.04
C TYR A 40 -1.79 0.90 9.11
N ALA A 41 -0.52 1.24 9.03
CA ALA A 41 0.12 2.15 9.96
C ALA A 41 -0.57 3.53 9.95
N LEU A 42 -0.81 4.09 8.76
CA LEU A 42 -1.48 5.38 8.60
C LEU A 42 -2.89 5.35 9.19
N PHE A 43 -3.74 4.44 8.71
CA PHE A 43 -5.15 4.43 9.11
C PHE A 43 -5.37 4.04 10.58
N THR A 44 -4.47 3.25 11.16
CA THR A 44 -4.54 2.87 12.58
C THR A 44 -4.14 4.03 13.50
N TRP A 45 -3.06 4.75 13.16
CA TRP A 45 -2.49 5.74 14.06
C TRP A 45 -2.94 7.18 13.82
N LEU A 46 -3.50 7.49 12.66
CA LEU A 46 -3.97 8.84 12.35
C LEU A 46 -5.01 9.35 13.34
N PRO A 47 -6.04 8.57 13.75
CA PRO A 47 -7.00 9.04 14.76
C PRO A 47 -6.32 9.37 16.10
N THR A 48 -5.38 8.54 16.53
CA THR A 48 -4.61 8.77 17.76
C THR A 48 -3.74 10.01 17.64
N TYR A 49 -3.05 10.20 16.50
CA TYR A 49 -2.25 11.39 16.22
C TYR A 49 -3.10 12.68 16.31
N LEU A 50 -4.26 12.69 15.66
CA LEU A 50 -5.16 13.85 15.71
C LEU A 50 -5.63 14.17 17.12
N LYS A 51 -5.90 13.15 17.92
CA LYS A 51 -6.34 13.30 19.31
C LYS A 51 -5.21 13.76 20.24
N THR A 52 -4.06 13.08 20.20
CA THR A 52 -3.00 13.25 21.20
C THR A 52 -1.99 14.33 20.81
N ALA A 53 -1.57 14.38 19.56
CA ALA A 53 -0.59 15.34 19.09
C ALA A 53 -1.21 16.68 18.64
N ARG A 54 -2.48 16.67 18.24
CA ARG A 54 -3.20 17.85 17.75
C ARG A 54 -4.25 18.39 18.73
N GLY A 55 -4.55 17.65 19.80
CA GLY A 55 -5.52 18.07 20.83
C GLY A 55 -6.96 18.14 20.31
N LEU A 56 -7.30 17.44 19.22
CA LEU A 56 -8.64 17.49 18.66
C LEU A 56 -9.61 16.65 19.50
N SER A 57 -10.85 17.17 19.63
CA SER A 57 -11.93 16.40 20.24
C SER A 57 -12.32 15.19 19.38
N VAL A 58 -13.09 14.26 19.94
CA VAL A 58 -13.59 13.08 19.20
C VAL A 58 -14.40 13.51 17.96
N ILE A 59 -15.28 14.51 18.12
CA ILE A 59 -16.09 15.05 17.01
C ILE A 59 -15.20 15.76 15.99
N GLY A 60 -14.24 16.59 16.46
CA GLY A 60 -13.28 17.25 15.60
C GLY A 60 -12.47 16.24 14.76
N THR A 61 -11.95 15.18 15.39
CA THR A 61 -11.24 14.10 14.69
C THR A 61 -12.08 13.46 13.59
N GLY A 62 -13.40 13.29 13.81
CA GLY A 62 -14.33 12.75 12.81
C GLY A 62 -14.35 13.56 11.51
N GLY A 63 -14.31 14.89 11.58
CA GLY A 63 -14.24 15.75 10.39
C GLY A 63 -12.97 15.54 9.57
N TYR A 64 -11.81 15.40 10.21
CA TYR A 64 -10.53 15.12 9.54
C TYR A 64 -10.53 13.74 8.89
N LEU A 65 -11.07 12.73 9.58
CA LEU A 65 -11.19 11.38 9.03
C LEU A 65 -12.16 11.34 7.85
N PHE A 66 -13.21 12.16 7.86
CA PHE A 66 -14.14 12.27 6.73
C PHE A 66 -13.41 12.74 5.46
N PHE A 67 -12.58 13.78 5.54
CA PHE A 67 -11.79 14.25 4.41
C PHE A 67 -10.81 13.18 3.93
N LEU A 68 -10.13 12.49 4.85
CA LEU A 68 -9.21 11.39 4.51
C LEU A 68 -9.96 10.26 3.79
N ILE A 69 -11.09 9.81 4.33
CA ILE A 69 -11.88 8.69 3.78
C ILE A 69 -12.48 9.05 2.42
N THR A 70 -12.96 10.29 2.27
CA THR A 70 -13.47 10.78 0.98
C THR A 70 -12.34 10.80 -0.07
N GLY A 71 -11.14 11.25 0.31
CA GLY A 71 -9.96 11.16 -0.53
C GLY A 71 -9.61 9.71 -0.87
N ALA A 72 -9.65 8.80 0.10
CA ALA A 72 -9.39 7.38 -0.09
C ALA A 72 -10.36 6.75 -1.10
N PHE A 73 -11.65 7.06 -0.98
CA PHE A 73 -12.67 6.60 -1.92
C PHE A 73 -12.42 7.13 -3.34
N ALA A 74 -12.18 8.44 -3.48
CA ALA A 74 -11.87 9.05 -4.76
C ALA A 74 -10.59 8.46 -5.38
N GLY A 75 -9.55 8.22 -4.57
CA GLY A 75 -8.30 7.59 -4.99
C GLY A 75 -8.51 6.16 -5.48
N TYR A 76 -9.31 5.38 -4.77
CA TYR A 76 -9.63 4.01 -5.18
C TYR A 76 -10.34 3.97 -6.52
N VAL A 77 -11.30 4.87 -6.76
CA VAL A 77 -12.04 4.96 -8.03
C VAL A 77 -11.15 5.46 -9.17
N ALA A 78 -10.41 6.55 -8.94
CA ALA A 78 -9.56 7.16 -9.96
C ALA A 78 -8.29 6.36 -10.26
N GLY A 79 -7.74 5.68 -9.25
CA GLY A 79 -6.47 4.97 -9.32
C GLY A 79 -6.42 3.91 -10.41
N GLY A 80 -7.53 3.19 -10.65
CA GLY A 80 -7.63 2.21 -11.75
C GLY A 80 -7.39 2.86 -13.11
N HIS A 81 -8.10 3.94 -13.40
CA HIS A 81 -7.95 4.68 -14.66
C HIS A 81 -6.55 5.26 -14.84
N ILE A 82 -5.95 5.77 -13.74
CA ILE A 82 -4.58 6.30 -13.76
C ILE A 82 -3.59 5.17 -14.03
N THR A 83 -3.77 4.01 -13.39
CA THR A 83 -2.91 2.84 -13.54
C THR A 83 -2.97 2.28 -14.96
N ASP A 84 -4.12 2.30 -15.61
CA ASP A 84 -4.28 1.83 -16.99
C ASP A 84 -3.61 2.79 -18.01
N ARG A 85 -3.59 4.08 -17.72
CA ARG A 85 -2.99 5.11 -18.62
C ARG A 85 -1.49 5.28 -18.42
N LEU A 86 -1.01 5.34 -17.18
CA LEU A 86 0.40 5.63 -16.87
C LEU A 86 1.27 4.37 -16.80
N GLY A 87 0.66 3.20 -16.66
CA GLY A 87 1.34 1.94 -16.37
C GLY A 87 1.39 1.63 -14.88
N ARG A 88 1.60 0.35 -14.57
CA ARG A 88 1.50 -0.19 -13.19
C ARG A 88 2.60 0.37 -12.30
N LYS A 89 3.87 0.22 -12.72
CA LYS A 89 5.03 0.65 -11.93
C LYS A 89 5.06 2.15 -11.66
N LYS A 90 4.83 2.95 -12.71
CA LYS A 90 4.87 4.43 -12.59
C LYS A 90 3.80 4.91 -11.62
N THR A 91 2.59 4.38 -11.73
CA THR A 91 1.46 4.75 -10.86
C THR A 91 1.73 4.37 -9.40
N PHE A 92 2.23 3.15 -9.16
CA PHE A 92 2.55 2.73 -7.80
C PHE A 92 3.70 3.52 -7.20
N ALA A 93 4.76 3.79 -7.98
CA ALA A 93 5.85 4.64 -7.52
C ALA A 93 5.37 6.05 -7.18
N LEU A 94 4.57 6.67 -8.08
CA LEU A 94 4.01 7.99 -7.88
C LEU A 94 3.19 8.06 -6.58
N PHE A 95 2.25 7.15 -6.40
CA PHE A 95 1.38 7.17 -5.22
C PHE A 95 2.10 6.77 -3.94
N ALA A 96 3.06 5.85 -4.00
CA ALA A 96 3.86 5.49 -2.82
C ALA A 96 4.75 6.65 -2.38
N VAL A 97 5.44 7.32 -3.31
CA VAL A 97 6.24 8.51 -3.00
C VAL A 97 5.36 9.64 -2.48
N ALA A 98 4.23 9.91 -3.16
CA ALA A 98 3.30 10.95 -2.73
C ALA A 98 2.73 10.66 -1.33
N SER A 99 2.36 9.40 -1.03
CA SER A 99 1.89 8.99 0.30
C SER A 99 2.96 9.20 1.37
N ALA A 100 4.21 8.80 1.08
CA ALA A 100 5.33 9.00 2.01
C ALA A 100 5.55 10.49 2.30
N LEU A 101 5.62 11.32 1.27
CA LEU A 101 5.81 12.77 1.40
C LEU A 101 4.62 13.44 2.11
N LEU A 102 3.39 13.02 1.81
CA LEU A 102 2.19 13.53 2.47
C LEU A 102 2.13 13.14 3.94
N ILE A 103 2.55 11.95 4.33
CA ILE A 103 2.66 11.55 5.75
C ILE A 103 3.64 12.46 6.47
N VAL A 104 4.84 12.64 5.92
CA VAL A 104 5.86 13.52 6.51
C VAL A 104 5.34 14.97 6.57
N GLY A 105 4.79 15.47 5.48
CA GLY A 105 4.20 16.82 5.43
C GLY A 105 3.07 17.00 6.45
N TYR A 106 2.18 16.01 6.56
CA TYR A 106 1.06 16.02 7.50
C TYR A 106 1.51 16.12 8.96
N THR A 107 2.57 15.38 9.31
CA THR A 107 3.12 15.39 10.68
C THR A 107 4.02 16.60 10.96
N ALA A 108 4.59 17.21 9.92
CA ALA A 108 5.44 18.40 10.02
C ALA A 108 4.66 19.73 10.13
N VAL A 109 3.35 19.73 9.86
CA VAL A 109 2.52 20.96 9.98
C VAL A 109 2.59 21.50 11.41
N PRO A 110 2.86 22.82 11.61
CA PRO A 110 2.95 23.41 12.95
C PRO A 110 1.69 23.25 13.78
N ALA A 111 1.84 23.23 15.10
CA ALA A 111 0.72 23.24 16.04
C ALA A 111 -0.12 24.49 15.81
N GLY A 112 -1.46 24.33 15.76
CA GLY A 112 -2.41 25.41 15.48
C GLY A 112 -2.83 25.57 14.00
N ALA A 113 -2.04 25.05 13.03
CA ALA A 113 -2.42 25.07 11.61
C ALA A 113 -3.36 23.89 11.24
N ASN A 114 -4.40 23.71 12.03
CA ASN A 114 -5.30 22.55 11.89
C ASN A 114 -6.07 22.54 10.56
N THR A 115 -6.37 23.71 9.98
CA THR A 115 -7.00 23.81 8.66
C THR A 115 -6.13 23.21 7.55
N ALA A 116 -4.81 23.39 7.61
CA ALA A 116 -3.90 22.76 6.64
C ALA A 116 -3.94 21.23 6.72
N ILE A 117 -3.94 20.68 7.93
CA ILE A 117 -4.08 19.23 8.15
C ILE A 117 -5.41 18.70 7.61
N LEU A 118 -6.51 19.44 7.80
CA LEU A 118 -7.81 19.05 7.28
C LEU A 118 -7.73 18.84 5.76
N PHE A 119 -7.22 19.83 5.03
CA PHE A 119 -7.14 19.75 3.58
C PHE A 119 -6.09 18.74 3.09
N LEU A 120 -4.98 18.56 3.80
CA LEU A 120 -3.97 17.53 3.49
C LEU A 120 -4.51 16.10 3.67
N GLY A 121 -5.55 15.92 4.47
CA GLY A 121 -6.20 14.62 4.65
C GLY A 121 -6.73 14.03 3.35
N PHE A 122 -7.33 14.85 2.48
CA PHE A 122 -7.88 14.37 1.21
C PHE A 122 -6.79 13.80 0.27
N PRO A 123 -5.72 14.53 -0.12
CA PRO A 123 -4.68 13.97 -0.98
C PRO A 123 -3.93 12.81 -0.32
N LEU A 124 -3.78 12.80 1.00
CA LEU A 124 -3.18 11.70 1.74
C LEU A 124 -4.02 10.42 1.60
N GLY A 125 -5.32 10.50 1.85
CA GLY A 125 -6.24 9.38 1.65
C GLY A 125 -6.28 8.92 0.20
N PHE A 126 -6.32 9.87 -0.74
CA PHE A 126 -6.32 9.60 -2.18
C PHE A 126 -5.09 8.78 -2.60
N CYS A 127 -3.89 9.26 -2.33
CA CYS A 127 -2.67 8.59 -2.75
C CYS A 127 -2.49 7.22 -2.07
N ALA A 128 -2.76 7.13 -0.76
CA ALA A 128 -2.62 5.89 -0.02
C ALA A 128 -3.57 4.77 -0.52
N SER A 129 -4.75 5.15 -1.01
CA SER A 129 -5.76 4.18 -1.48
C SER A 129 -5.72 3.90 -2.97
N ALA A 130 -5.26 4.86 -3.80
CA ALA A 130 -5.19 4.72 -5.24
C ALA A 130 -4.32 3.53 -5.70
N ILE A 131 -3.29 3.18 -4.93
CA ILE A 131 -2.43 2.01 -5.22
C ILE A 131 -3.25 0.73 -5.26
N PHE A 132 -4.24 0.57 -4.37
CA PHE A 132 -4.98 -0.68 -4.22
C PHE A 132 -5.88 -1.01 -5.41
N SER A 133 -6.34 -0.02 -6.19
CA SER A 133 -7.23 -0.25 -7.32
C SER A 133 -6.57 -1.06 -8.45
N GLY A 134 -5.28 -0.88 -8.70
CA GLY A 134 -4.50 -1.66 -9.68
C GLY A 134 -3.67 -2.79 -9.07
N PHE A 135 -3.64 -2.90 -7.74
CA PHE A 135 -2.70 -3.78 -7.05
C PHE A 135 -2.94 -5.27 -7.33
N GLY A 136 -4.20 -5.69 -7.28
CA GLY A 136 -4.57 -7.07 -7.55
C GLY A 136 -4.29 -7.52 -8.97
N SER A 137 -4.48 -6.63 -9.95
CA SER A 137 -4.17 -6.89 -11.36
C SER A 137 -2.67 -7.01 -11.58
N TYR A 138 -1.90 -6.06 -11.05
CA TYR A 138 -0.45 -6.09 -11.17
C TYR A 138 0.16 -7.37 -10.61
N LEU A 139 -0.22 -7.77 -9.40
CA LEU A 139 0.26 -9.01 -8.81
C LEU A 139 -0.12 -10.25 -9.64
N ALA A 140 -1.28 -10.24 -10.32
CA ALA A 140 -1.68 -11.33 -11.21
C ALA A 140 -0.83 -11.35 -12.49
N GLU A 141 -0.54 -10.18 -13.06
CA GLU A 141 0.25 -10.00 -14.28
C GLU A 141 1.72 -10.42 -14.13
N LEU A 142 2.24 -10.47 -12.90
CA LEU A 142 3.62 -10.89 -12.61
C LEU A 142 3.85 -12.40 -12.74
N TYR A 143 2.79 -13.20 -12.77
CA TYR A 143 2.90 -14.67 -12.76
C TYR A 143 2.28 -15.30 -13.99
N PRO A 144 2.91 -16.35 -14.55
CA PRO A 144 2.33 -17.15 -15.65
C PRO A 144 1.06 -17.87 -15.19
N ALA A 145 0.17 -18.19 -16.14
CA ALA A 145 -1.18 -18.71 -15.88
C ALA A 145 -1.22 -19.87 -14.88
N HIS A 146 -0.32 -20.85 -15.01
CA HIS A 146 -0.32 -22.07 -14.20
C HIS A 146 0.00 -21.85 -12.70
N VAL A 147 0.60 -20.71 -12.32
CA VAL A 147 0.91 -20.37 -10.91
C VAL A 147 0.35 -19.01 -10.50
N ARG A 148 -0.41 -18.32 -11.37
CA ARG A 148 -0.92 -16.96 -11.15
C ARG A 148 -1.72 -16.83 -9.86
N GLY A 149 -2.65 -17.75 -9.62
CA GLY A 149 -3.47 -17.75 -8.40
C GLY A 149 -2.61 -17.93 -7.14
N THR A 150 -1.67 -18.86 -7.19
CA THR A 150 -0.76 -19.14 -6.06
C THR A 150 0.18 -17.97 -5.81
N GLY A 151 0.82 -17.42 -6.85
CA GLY A 151 1.78 -16.32 -6.73
C GLY A 151 1.12 -15.04 -6.22
N LYS A 152 0.01 -14.62 -6.84
CA LYS A 152 -0.79 -13.48 -6.39
C LYS A 152 -1.27 -13.67 -4.95
N GLY A 153 -1.88 -14.82 -4.66
CA GLY A 153 -2.43 -15.13 -3.34
C GLY A 153 -1.36 -15.11 -2.26
N PHE A 154 -0.21 -15.74 -2.51
CA PHE A 154 0.91 -15.74 -1.58
C PHE A 154 1.45 -14.33 -1.33
N THR A 155 1.84 -13.60 -2.37
CA THR A 155 2.48 -12.29 -2.23
C THR A 155 1.55 -11.27 -1.57
N TYR A 156 0.27 -11.27 -1.94
CA TYR A 156 -0.71 -10.38 -1.32
C TYR A 156 -0.88 -10.68 0.18
N ASN A 157 -1.08 -11.95 0.55
CA ASN A 157 -1.32 -12.32 1.95
C ASN A 157 -0.05 -12.27 2.80
N PHE A 158 1.13 -12.57 2.24
CA PHE A 158 2.40 -12.37 2.90
C PHE A 158 2.58 -10.89 3.27
N GLY A 159 2.39 -10.00 2.29
CA GLY A 159 2.47 -8.57 2.52
C GLY A 159 1.45 -8.07 3.54
N ARG A 160 0.23 -8.63 3.52
CA ARG A 160 -0.82 -8.33 4.50
C ARG A 160 -0.44 -8.76 5.91
N GLY A 161 0.10 -9.97 6.06
CA GLY A 161 0.52 -10.50 7.36
C GLY A 161 1.69 -9.70 7.95
N VAL A 162 2.75 -9.47 7.17
CA VAL A 162 3.90 -8.68 7.62
C VAL A 162 3.54 -7.21 7.78
N GLY A 163 2.74 -6.66 6.86
CA GLY A 163 2.24 -5.28 6.93
C GLY A 163 1.42 -4.99 8.19
N ALA A 164 0.70 -5.98 8.73
CA ALA A 164 -0.06 -5.85 9.96
C ALA A 164 0.81 -5.63 11.22
N LEU A 165 2.12 -5.86 11.14
CA LEU A 165 3.05 -5.60 12.23
C LEU A 165 3.48 -4.11 12.30
N PHE A 166 3.34 -3.33 11.23
CA PHE A 166 3.76 -1.94 11.19
C PHE A 166 3.05 -1.06 12.23
N PRO A 167 1.72 -1.16 12.45
CA PRO A 167 1.07 -0.43 13.53
C PRO A 167 1.66 -0.71 14.91
N ALA A 168 2.04 -1.95 15.20
CA ALA A 168 2.71 -2.29 16.46
C ALA A 168 4.09 -1.63 16.56
N GLY A 169 4.88 -1.63 15.47
CA GLY A 169 6.17 -0.94 15.39
C GLY A 169 6.05 0.56 15.67
N ILE A 170 5.03 1.22 15.11
CA ILE A 170 4.73 2.63 15.41
C ILE A 170 4.39 2.81 16.89
N GLY A 171 3.60 1.89 17.49
CA GLY A 171 3.27 1.95 18.91
C GLY A 171 4.49 1.91 19.81
N PHE A 172 5.49 1.07 19.50
CA PHE A 172 6.76 1.04 20.23
C PHE A 172 7.55 2.35 20.04
N ALA A 173 7.70 2.81 18.82
CA ALA A 173 8.44 4.03 18.52
C ALA A 173 7.78 5.28 19.13
N ALA A 174 6.46 5.30 19.22
CA ALA A 174 5.69 6.41 19.80
C ALA A 174 5.97 6.64 21.30
N GLN A 175 6.45 5.61 22.01
CA GLN A 175 6.81 5.75 23.43
C GLN A 175 8.02 6.68 23.63
N THR A 176 8.92 6.76 22.65
CA THR A 176 10.15 7.57 22.75
C THR A 176 10.07 8.87 21.96
N MET A 177 9.49 8.86 20.76
CA MET A 177 9.47 10.01 19.86
C MET A 177 8.08 10.63 19.63
N GLY A 178 7.07 10.16 20.38
CA GLY A 178 5.68 10.58 20.22
C GLY A 178 5.04 10.03 18.93
N VAL A 179 3.70 10.09 18.86
CA VAL A 179 2.94 9.51 17.74
C VAL A 179 3.30 10.18 16.40
N GLY A 180 3.47 11.50 16.38
CA GLY A 180 3.83 12.24 15.17
C GLY A 180 5.17 11.81 14.59
N GLY A 181 6.20 11.70 15.44
CA GLY A 181 7.52 11.21 15.03
C GLY A 181 7.48 9.75 14.56
N ALA A 182 6.73 8.90 15.25
CA ALA A 182 6.61 7.49 14.91
C ALA A 182 5.88 7.25 13.57
N MET A 183 5.01 8.14 13.13
CA MET A 183 4.35 8.01 11.83
C MET A 183 5.32 8.05 10.63
N VAL A 184 6.57 8.50 10.81
CA VAL A 184 7.63 8.40 9.79
C VAL A 184 7.87 6.93 9.38
N PHE A 185 7.64 5.97 10.26
CA PHE A 185 7.72 4.54 9.89
C PHE A 185 6.64 4.12 8.89
N ALA A 186 5.47 4.77 8.88
CA ALA A 186 4.49 4.56 7.82
C ALA A 186 5.00 5.09 6.46
N ALA A 187 5.69 6.24 6.45
CA ALA A 187 6.34 6.75 5.25
C ALA A 187 7.48 5.82 4.79
N ALA A 188 8.28 5.29 5.71
CA ALA A 188 9.34 4.32 5.40
C ALA A 188 8.79 3.03 4.76
N ALA A 189 7.60 2.57 5.18
CA ALA A 189 6.95 1.42 4.56
C ALA A 189 6.64 1.68 3.07
N TYR A 190 6.15 2.85 2.71
CA TYR A 190 5.99 3.23 1.30
C TYR A 190 7.33 3.32 0.56
N GLY A 191 8.41 3.72 1.25
CA GLY A 191 9.78 3.65 0.73
C GLY A 191 10.19 2.22 0.35
N ILE A 192 9.88 1.23 1.19
CA ILE A 192 10.08 -0.20 0.87
C ILE A 192 9.32 -0.57 -0.41
N ALA A 193 8.07 -0.12 -0.56
CA ALA A 193 7.29 -0.38 -1.78
C ALA A 193 7.96 0.20 -3.03
N VAL A 194 8.48 1.43 -2.96
CA VAL A 194 9.21 2.07 -4.08
C VAL A 194 10.46 1.27 -4.44
N LEU A 195 11.26 0.87 -3.44
CA LEU A 195 12.46 0.06 -3.66
C LEU A 195 12.14 -1.30 -4.30
N ALA A 196 11.05 -1.94 -3.87
CA ALA A 196 10.60 -3.21 -4.43
C ALA A 196 10.26 -3.12 -5.93
N LEU A 197 9.74 -1.97 -6.40
CA LEU A 197 9.41 -1.77 -7.81
C LEU A 197 10.64 -1.84 -8.75
N PHE A 198 11.85 -1.57 -8.26
CA PHE A 198 13.06 -1.70 -9.08
C PHE A 198 13.34 -3.16 -9.48
N GLY A 199 12.89 -4.11 -8.67
CA GLY A 199 13.04 -5.56 -8.95
C GLY A 199 11.94 -6.17 -9.81
N LEU A 200 10.87 -5.42 -10.12
CA LEU A 200 9.68 -5.90 -10.83
C LEU A 200 9.58 -5.29 -12.23
N PRO A 201 9.03 -6.02 -13.23
CA PRO A 201 8.81 -5.52 -14.57
C PRO A 201 7.60 -4.57 -14.64
N GLU A 202 7.52 -3.74 -15.70
CA GLU A 202 6.27 -3.12 -16.11
C GLU A 202 5.41 -4.16 -16.85
N THR A 203 4.11 -4.12 -16.61
CA THR A 203 3.19 -5.14 -17.15
C THR A 203 2.05 -4.53 -17.99
N VAL A 204 2.01 -3.21 -18.15
CA VAL A 204 0.99 -2.55 -18.96
C VAL A 204 1.00 -3.10 -20.40
N GLY A 205 -0.17 -3.46 -20.92
CA GLY A 205 -0.30 -4.01 -22.28
C GLY A 205 0.12 -5.49 -22.44
N ARG A 206 0.46 -6.18 -21.35
CA ARG A 206 0.68 -7.64 -21.41
C ARG A 206 -0.66 -8.35 -21.56
N GLU A 207 -0.79 -9.13 -22.62
CA GLU A 207 -1.88 -10.12 -22.73
C GLU A 207 -1.65 -11.20 -21.65
N LEU A 208 -2.72 -11.56 -20.98
CA LEU A 208 -2.69 -12.64 -19.97
C LEU A 208 -2.92 -13.95 -20.70
N ASP A 209 -1.86 -14.74 -20.88
CA ASP A 209 -1.94 -16.12 -21.40
C ASP A 209 -2.77 -17.03 -20.48
#